data_7fdf0d12cb46126cacf23beb4f58eb11
#
_entry.id   7fdf0d12cb46126cacf23beb4f58eb11
#
_cell.length_a   1.000
_cell.length_b   1.000
_cell.length_c   1.000
_cell.angle_alpha   90.00
_cell.angle_beta   90.00
_cell.angle_gamma   90.00
#
_symmetry.space_group_name_H-M   'P 1'
#
loop_
_entity.id
_entity.type
_entity.pdbx_description
1 polymer ?
#
loop_
_entity_poly.entity_id
_entity_poly.type
_entity_poly.pdbx_seq_one_letter_code
_entity_poly.pdbx_strand_id
1 'polypeptide(L)'
;MKCVLVTGGAGFLGSHLCDRLIESGNYVICLDNFFTGSKENIQHLVGNPNFELEERDIIWPYMKGVDEIYNLACPASPVHYQYDPIKTINTSVFGAVNMLELAKGVKAKLLQGSTSEVYGDPVKHPQTEEYWGNVNPIGLRSCYDEGKRCAETLCMDYHRQAGVVVKIIRIFNTYGPRMARNDGRVVSNFIVNALQGKDIEIYGDGTQTRSFQYVDDLIDGMIRMMATEDEFTGPVNLGNPGEFTMLELANLVLELTGSKSRIVFGT
;
A
#
# COMPACT_ATOMS: atom_id res chain seq x y z
N MET A 1 4.33 -6.27 -25.00
CA MET A 1 4.40 -7.01 -23.72
C MET A 1 5.58 -6.43 -22.96
N LYS A 2 5.35 -5.85 -21.78
CA LYS A 2 6.39 -5.35 -20.87
C LYS A 2 6.72 -6.41 -19.84
N CYS A 3 7.93 -6.37 -19.30
CA CYS A 3 8.33 -7.12 -18.10
C CYS A 3 8.17 -6.20 -16.89
N VAL A 4 7.27 -6.54 -15.97
CA VAL A 4 6.88 -5.69 -14.85
C VAL A 4 7.22 -6.37 -13.53
N LEU A 5 7.99 -5.69 -12.68
CA LEU A 5 8.29 -6.15 -11.32
C LEU A 5 7.30 -5.54 -10.33
N VAL A 6 6.67 -6.39 -9.54
CA VAL A 6 5.80 -5.99 -8.43
C VAL A 6 6.40 -6.49 -7.13
N THR A 7 6.98 -5.60 -6.33
CA THR A 7 7.45 -5.94 -4.98
C THR A 7 6.28 -5.92 -3.99
N GLY A 8 6.25 -6.86 -3.05
CA GLY A 8 5.07 -7.08 -2.22
C GLY A 8 3.90 -7.65 -3.02
N GLY A 9 4.19 -8.38 -4.12
CA GLY A 9 3.21 -8.87 -5.08
C GLY A 9 2.27 -9.94 -4.53
N ALA A 10 2.62 -10.62 -3.44
CA ALA A 10 1.74 -11.58 -2.74
C ALA A 10 0.91 -10.91 -1.61
N GLY A 11 1.07 -9.60 -1.41
CA GLY A 11 0.28 -8.81 -0.47
C GLY A 11 -1.13 -8.50 -0.99
N PHE A 12 -1.92 -7.78 -0.17
CA PHE A 12 -3.27 -7.35 -0.52
C PHE A 12 -3.29 -6.59 -1.86
N LEU A 13 -2.63 -5.45 -1.94
CA LEU A 13 -2.65 -4.60 -3.14
C LEU A 13 -1.86 -5.22 -4.29
N GLY A 14 -0.67 -5.78 -3.99
CA GLY A 14 0.22 -6.35 -4.99
C GLY A 14 -0.41 -7.49 -5.78
N SER A 15 -1.21 -8.36 -5.13
CA SER A 15 -1.86 -9.48 -5.81
C SER A 15 -2.94 -9.05 -6.81
N HIS A 16 -3.73 -8.00 -6.49
CA HIS A 16 -4.68 -7.41 -7.43
C HIS A 16 -3.97 -6.72 -8.59
N LEU A 17 -2.83 -6.05 -8.31
CA LEU A 17 -2.04 -5.44 -9.35
C LEU A 17 -1.42 -6.49 -10.30
N CYS A 18 -0.91 -7.60 -9.77
CA CYS A 18 -0.41 -8.72 -10.59
C CYS A 18 -1.49 -9.23 -11.55
N ASP A 19 -2.72 -9.46 -11.06
CA ASP A 19 -3.84 -9.90 -11.89
C ASP A 19 -4.08 -8.91 -13.05
N ARG A 20 -4.25 -7.64 -12.73
CA ARG A 20 -4.56 -6.61 -13.73
C ARG A 20 -3.46 -6.44 -14.77
N LEU A 21 -2.19 -6.52 -14.35
CA LEU A 21 -1.04 -6.42 -15.26
C LEU A 21 -0.95 -7.62 -16.21
N ILE A 22 -1.21 -8.83 -15.72
CA ILE A 22 -1.28 -10.06 -16.55
C ILE A 22 -2.44 -9.98 -17.54
N GLU A 23 -3.64 -9.60 -17.08
CA GLU A 23 -4.82 -9.38 -17.95
C GLU A 23 -4.54 -8.35 -19.05
N SER A 24 -3.69 -7.37 -18.77
CA SER A 24 -3.25 -6.36 -19.75
C SER A 24 -2.14 -6.87 -20.68
N GLY A 25 -1.79 -8.15 -20.64
CA GLY A 25 -0.82 -8.79 -21.54
C GLY A 25 0.65 -8.55 -21.18
N ASN A 26 0.96 -8.26 -19.93
CA ASN A 26 2.34 -8.10 -19.47
C ASN A 26 2.89 -9.39 -18.85
N TYR A 27 4.22 -9.53 -18.87
CA TYR A 27 4.94 -10.51 -18.05
C TYR A 27 5.19 -9.92 -16.66
N VAL A 28 4.75 -10.58 -15.62
CA VAL A 28 4.79 -10.07 -14.25
C VAL A 28 5.71 -10.90 -13.37
N ILE A 29 6.66 -10.25 -12.75
CA ILE A 29 7.51 -10.82 -11.70
C ILE A 29 6.96 -10.36 -10.36
N CYS A 30 6.40 -11.30 -9.59
CA CYS A 30 5.95 -11.11 -8.22
C CYS A 30 7.12 -11.37 -7.27
N LEU A 31 7.66 -10.35 -6.63
CA LEU A 31 8.71 -10.48 -5.64
C LEU A 31 8.15 -10.22 -4.24
N ASP A 32 8.22 -11.22 -3.37
CA ASP A 32 7.69 -11.15 -2.01
C ASP A 32 8.50 -12.06 -1.06
N ASN A 33 8.65 -11.68 0.20
CA ASN A 33 9.29 -12.48 1.24
C ASN A 33 8.28 -13.17 2.17
N PHE A 34 6.99 -13.01 1.90
CA PHE A 34 5.86 -13.54 2.66
C PHE A 34 5.84 -13.14 4.15
N PHE A 35 6.47 -12.03 4.50
CA PHE A 35 6.40 -11.51 5.87
C PHE A 35 4.97 -11.08 6.25
N THR A 36 4.26 -10.44 5.30
CA THR A 36 2.83 -10.07 5.43
C THR A 36 1.99 -10.55 4.25
N GLY A 37 2.62 -10.92 3.15
CA GLY A 37 1.98 -11.50 1.98
C GLY A 37 1.56 -12.96 2.21
N SER A 38 0.63 -13.46 1.38
CA SER A 38 0.15 -14.84 1.42
C SER A 38 0.24 -15.50 0.05
N LYS A 39 0.73 -16.75 0.01
CA LYS A 39 0.73 -17.55 -1.22
C LYS A 39 -0.70 -17.79 -1.75
N GLU A 40 -1.71 -17.78 -0.88
CA GLU A 40 -3.11 -17.89 -1.27
C GLU A 40 -3.56 -16.77 -2.20
N ASN A 41 -3.04 -15.55 -2.00
CA ASN A 41 -3.41 -14.38 -2.80
C ASN A 41 -3.00 -14.48 -4.27
N ILE A 42 -1.99 -15.30 -4.58
CA ILE A 42 -1.40 -15.46 -5.91
C ILE A 42 -1.47 -16.91 -6.44
N GLN A 43 -2.10 -17.82 -5.69
CA GLN A 43 -2.16 -19.25 -6.04
C GLN A 43 -2.74 -19.50 -7.43
N HIS A 44 -3.74 -18.72 -7.84
CA HIS A 44 -4.39 -18.80 -9.14
C HIS A 44 -3.50 -18.35 -10.31
N LEU A 45 -2.39 -17.64 -10.05
CA LEU A 45 -1.41 -17.21 -11.05
C LEU A 45 -0.28 -18.23 -11.24
N VAL A 46 -0.11 -19.17 -10.30
CA VAL A 46 0.96 -20.17 -10.38
C VAL A 46 0.72 -21.08 -11.59
N GLY A 47 1.74 -21.17 -12.45
CA GLY A 47 1.66 -21.92 -13.73
C GLY A 47 1.20 -21.07 -14.93
N ASN A 48 0.83 -19.81 -14.75
CA ASN A 48 0.60 -18.90 -15.85
C ASN A 48 1.94 -18.57 -16.54
N PRO A 49 2.07 -18.69 -17.88
CA PRO A 49 3.33 -18.43 -18.60
C PRO A 49 3.79 -16.97 -18.52
N ASN A 50 2.91 -16.05 -18.15
CA ASN A 50 3.20 -14.63 -17.97
C ASN A 50 3.41 -14.23 -16.50
N PHE A 51 3.57 -15.19 -15.59
CA PHE A 51 3.76 -14.95 -14.16
C PHE A 51 4.97 -15.71 -13.62
N GLU A 52 5.82 -14.99 -12.92
CA GLU A 52 6.97 -15.55 -12.19
C GLU A 52 6.91 -15.12 -10.73
N LEU A 53 7.06 -16.09 -9.81
CA LEU A 53 7.17 -15.82 -8.39
C LEU A 53 8.61 -15.94 -7.94
N GLU A 54 9.14 -14.88 -7.31
CA GLU A 54 10.43 -14.89 -6.62
C GLU A 54 10.26 -14.61 -5.13
N GLU A 55 10.62 -15.60 -4.32
CA GLU A 55 10.61 -15.47 -2.86
C GLU A 55 11.92 -14.79 -2.41
N ARG A 56 11.85 -13.47 -2.15
CA ARG A 56 13.01 -12.66 -1.81
C ARG A 56 12.64 -11.40 -1.03
N ASP A 57 13.57 -10.94 -0.17
CA ASP A 57 13.45 -9.67 0.55
C ASP A 57 14.12 -8.54 -0.24
N ILE A 58 13.41 -7.43 -0.43
CA ILE A 58 13.89 -6.26 -1.19
C ILE A 58 15.00 -5.48 -0.51
N ILE A 59 15.27 -5.74 0.79
CA ILE A 59 16.41 -5.11 1.49
C ILE A 59 17.76 -5.56 0.91
N TRP A 60 17.79 -6.64 0.13
CA TRP A 60 18.98 -7.12 -0.56
C TRP A 60 19.01 -6.68 -2.01
N PRO A 61 20.20 -6.38 -2.56
CA PRO A 61 20.33 -6.00 -3.97
C PRO A 61 19.68 -7.00 -4.91
N TYR A 62 18.97 -6.49 -5.90
CA TYR A 62 18.26 -7.30 -6.90
C TYR A 62 18.59 -6.79 -8.31
N MET A 63 18.86 -7.71 -9.23
CA MET A 63 19.21 -7.39 -10.62
C MET A 63 18.42 -8.29 -11.56
N LYS A 64 17.55 -7.70 -12.36
CA LYS A 64 16.80 -8.38 -13.43
C LYS A 64 16.36 -7.35 -14.47
N GLY A 65 16.35 -7.72 -15.75
CA GLY A 65 15.85 -6.85 -16.81
C GLY A 65 14.34 -6.68 -16.71
N VAL A 66 13.90 -5.46 -16.44
CA VAL A 66 12.48 -5.11 -16.33
C VAL A 66 12.22 -3.74 -16.95
N ASP A 67 10.99 -3.50 -17.42
CA ASP A 67 10.58 -2.23 -18.03
C ASP A 67 9.93 -1.30 -16.98
N GLU A 68 9.19 -1.88 -16.02
CA GLU A 68 8.49 -1.13 -14.98
C GLU A 68 8.62 -1.83 -13.62
N ILE A 69 8.66 -1.01 -12.56
CA ILE A 69 8.74 -1.48 -11.17
C ILE A 69 7.63 -0.81 -10.37
N TYR A 70 6.77 -1.62 -9.75
CA TYR A 70 5.82 -1.17 -8.73
C TYR A 70 6.37 -1.57 -7.36
N ASN A 71 6.93 -0.61 -6.63
CA ASN A 71 7.52 -0.85 -5.31
C ASN A 71 6.47 -0.68 -4.22
N LEU A 72 5.81 -1.79 -3.86
CA LEU A 72 4.73 -1.85 -2.85
C LEU A 72 5.15 -2.56 -1.56
N ALA A 73 6.30 -3.25 -1.54
CA ALA A 73 6.73 -4.04 -0.39
C ALA A 73 7.01 -3.17 0.82
N CYS A 74 6.17 -3.31 1.84
CA CYS A 74 6.36 -2.75 3.18
C CYS A 74 5.29 -3.32 4.12
N PRO A 75 5.60 -3.67 5.38
CA PRO A 75 4.56 -3.89 6.38
C PRO A 75 3.73 -2.61 6.54
N ALA A 76 2.43 -2.66 6.25
CA ALA A 76 1.59 -1.46 6.10
C ALA A 76 0.45 -1.36 7.12
N SER A 77 0.27 -2.34 7.98
CA SER A 77 -0.71 -2.27 9.07
C SER A 77 -0.04 -2.07 10.44
N PRO A 78 -0.69 -1.38 11.38
CA PRO A 78 -0.14 -1.13 12.71
C PRO A 78 0.37 -2.39 13.42
N VAL A 79 -0.38 -3.49 13.33
CA VAL A 79 -0.01 -4.77 13.94
C VAL A 79 1.32 -5.29 13.40
N HIS A 80 1.55 -5.15 12.08
CA HIS A 80 2.75 -5.69 11.44
C HIS A 80 3.96 -4.76 11.55
N TYR A 81 3.80 -3.45 11.29
CA TYR A 81 4.95 -2.54 11.32
C TYR A 81 5.46 -2.25 12.75
N GLN A 82 4.60 -2.40 13.78
CA GLN A 82 5.01 -2.29 15.18
C GLN A 82 5.59 -3.60 15.74
N TYR A 83 5.29 -4.75 15.11
CA TYR A 83 5.86 -6.03 15.50
C TYR A 83 7.38 -6.10 15.24
N ASP A 84 7.82 -5.61 14.09
CA ASP A 84 9.24 -5.47 13.75
C ASP A 84 9.51 -4.09 13.11
N PRO A 85 9.68 -3.05 13.94
CA PRO A 85 9.87 -1.69 13.44
C PRO A 85 11.20 -1.50 12.71
N ILE A 86 12.26 -2.23 13.10
CA ILE A 86 13.55 -2.16 12.41
C ILE A 86 13.44 -2.73 11.01
N LYS A 87 12.79 -3.89 10.86
CA LYS A 87 12.51 -4.47 9.54
C LYS A 87 11.67 -3.52 8.68
N THR A 88 10.68 -2.88 9.27
CA THR A 88 9.78 -1.97 8.56
C THR A 88 10.54 -0.79 7.95
N ILE A 89 11.34 -0.08 8.74
CA ILE A 89 12.13 1.04 8.23
C ILE A 89 13.19 0.59 7.23
N ASN A 90 13.86 -0.53 7.47
CA ASN A 90 14.83 -1.09 6.53
C ASN A 90 14.18 -1.46 5.20
N THR A 91 12.99 -2.06 5.20
CA THR A 91 12.24 -2.38 3.99
C THR A 91 11.88 -1.11 3.20
N SER A 92 11.42 -0.07 3.90
CA SER A 92 11.09 1.20 3.26
C SER A 92 12.30 1.92 2.68
N VAL A 93 13.44 1.94 3.38
CA VAL A 93 14.62 2.71 2.98
C VAL A 93 15.54 1.89 2.06
N PHE A 94 16.07 0.76 2.52
CA PHE A 94 16.97 -0.07 1.69
C PHE A 94 16.24 -0.71 0.53
N GLY A 95 14.97 -1.10 0.72
CA GLY A 95 14.14 -1.60 -0.38
C GLY A 95 13.95 -0.55 -1.47
N ALA A 96 13.67 0.71 -1.10
CA ALA A 96 13.58 1.79 -2.08
C ALA A 96 14.92 2.04 -2.80
N VAL A 97 16.04 2.08 -2.07
CA VAL A 97 17.38 2.23 -2.67
C VAL A 97 17.65 1.12 -3.68
N ASN A 98 17.42 -0.15 -3.32
CA ASN A 98 17.68 -1.28 -4.20
C ASN A 98 16.81 -1.26 -5.46
N MET A 99 15.53 -0.87 -5.33
CA MET A 99 14.63 -0.76 -6.49
C MET A 99 14.98 0.45 -7.37
N LEU A 100 15.46 1.54 -6.79
CA LEU A 100 15.95 2.71 -7.54
C LEU A 100 17.29 2.42 -8.26
N GLU A 101 18.20 1.69 -7.63
CA GLU A 101 19.44 1.23 -8.29
C GLU A 101 19.14 0.24 -9.42
N LEU A 102 18.18 -0.66 -9.24
CA LEU A 102 17.69 -1.51 -10.33
C LEU A 102 17.13 -0.66 -11.47
N ALA A 103 16.18 0.25 -11.17
CA ALA A 103 15.55 1.11 -12.16
C ALA A 103 16.58 1.92 -12.96
N LYS A 104 17.56 2.51 -12.28
CA LYS A 104 18.69 3.23 -12.88
C LYS A 104 19.50 2.33 -13.80
N GLY A 105 19.84 1.11 -13.36
CA GLY A 105 20.69 0.18 -14.11
C GLY A 105 20.04 -0.33 -15.39
N VAL A 106 18.74 -0.62 -15.38
CA VAL A 106 18.00 -1.15 -16.53
C VAL A 106 17.16 -0.10 -17.27
N LYS A 107 17.15 1.15 -16.80
CA LYS A 107 16.33 2.27 -17.31
C LYS A 107 14.83 2.00 -17.22
N ALA A 108 14.41 1.32 -16.16
CA ALA A 108 12.99 1.08 -15.87
C ALA A 108 12.32 2.30 -15.26
N LYS A 109 11.00 2.43 -15.48
CA LYS A 109 10.16 3.38 -14.76
C LYS A 109 9.77 2.78 -13.40
N LEU A 110 9.85 3.56 -12.32
CA LEU A 110 9.54 3.10 -10.97
C LEU A 110 8.35 3.87 -10.37
N LEU A 111 7.34 3.14 -9.90
CA LEU A 111 6.28 3.69 -9.07
C LEU A 111 6.51 3.29 -7.61
N GLN A 112 6.63 4.31 -6.73
CA GLN A 112 6.76 4.14 -5.28
C GLN A 112 5.39 4.23 -4.62
N GLY A 113 4.96 3.15 -3.99
CA GLY A 113 3.81 3.15 -3.08
C GLY A 113 4.16 3.84 -1.77
N SER A 114 3.75 5.11 -1.64
CA SER A 114 3.77 5.87 -0.40
C SER A 114 2.39 5.79 0.28
N THR A 115 2.10 6.66 1.21
CA THR A 115 0.94 6.57 2.10
C THR A 115 0.44 7.94 2.54
N SER A 116 -0.83 8.07 2.91
CA SER A 116 -1.35 9.25 3.60
C SER A 116 -0.70 9.49 4.96
N GLU A 117 -0.05 8.49 5.55
CA GLU A 117 0.62 8.61 6.84
C GLU A 117 1.86 9.54 6.80
N VAL A 118 2.37 9.89 5.61
CA VAL A 118 3.39 10.94 5.44
C VAL A 118 2.91 12.31 5.90
N TYR A 119 1.60 12.49 6.05
CA TYR A 119 1.00 13.71 6.59
C TYR A 119 0.96 13.73 8.12
N GLY A 120 1.12 12.57 8.79
CA GLY A 120 1.15 12.44 10.24
C GLY A 120 -0.18 12.77 10.89
N ASP A 121 -0.14 13.62 11.92
CA ASP A 121 -1.31 14.22 12.57
C ASP A 121 -1.62 15.57 11.89
N PRO A 122 -2.45 15.59 10.83
CA PRO A 122 -2.52 16.72 9.93
C PRO A 122 -3.31 17.88 10.56
N VAL A 123 -2.73 19.09 10.46
CA VAL A 123 -3.42 20.33 10.83
C VAL A 123 -4.22 20.94 9.66
N LYS A 124 -4.15 20.31 8.47
CA LYS A 124 -4.88 20.70 7.26
C LYS A 124 -5.81 19.57 6.84
N HIS A 125 -7.08 19.89 6.60
CA HIS A 125 -8.09 18.97 6.08
C HIS A 125 -8.92 19.64 4.97
N PRO A 126 -9.14 18.99 3.81
CA PRO A 126 -8.47 17.77 3.34
C PRO A 126 -6.97 18.00 3.07
N GLN A 127 -6.17 16.93 3.16
CA GLN A 127 -4.74 16.97 2.88
C GLN A 127 -4.50 17.10 1.38
N THR A 128 -3.73 18.10 0.99
CA THR A 128 -3.26 18.30 -0.39
C THR A 128 -1.80 17.88 -0.52
N GLU A 129 -1.35 17.58 -1.72
CA GLU A 129 0.01 17.08 -1.96
C GLU A 129 1.11 18.08 -1.58
N GLU A 130 0.82 19.38 -1.57
CA GLU A 130 1.74 20.45 -1.14
C GLU A 130 1.90 20.54 0.38
N TYR A 131 1.03 19.86 1.15
CA TYR A 131 1.15 19.85 2.60
C TYR A 131 2.27 18.91 3.05
N TRP A 132 3.26 19.43 3.75
CA TRP A 132 4.46 18.67 4.16
C TRP A 132 4.24 17.71 5.33
N GLY A 133 3.10 17.83 6.00
CA GLY A 133 2.73 16.95 7.11
C GLY A 133 3.20 17.45 8.49
N ASN A 134 2.76 16.70 9.49
CA ASN A 134 3.11 16.89 10.90
C ASN A 134 3.36 15.51 11.53
N VAL A 135 4.54 14.95 11.27
CA VAL A 135 4.93 13.59 11.68
C VAL A 135 5.77 13.65 12.95
N ASN A 136 5.49 12.77 13.91
CA ASN A 136 6.36 12.57 15.06
C ASN A 136 7.53 11.64 14.69
N PRO A 137 8.78 12.14 14.56
CA PRO A 137 9.91 11.35 14.05
C PRO A 137 10.40 10.26 15.00
N ILE A 138 9.97 10.26 16.25
CA ILE A 138 10.39 9.30 17.30
C ILE A 138 9.22 8.55 17.94
N GLY A 139 8.01 8.69 17.37
CA GLY A 139 6.82 7.99 17.84
C GLY A 139 6.80 6.50 17.48
N LEU A 140 5.87 5.74 18.05
CA LEU A 140 5.73 4.30 17.78
C LEU A 140 5.45 3.95 16.31
N ARG A 141 4.96 4.90 15.53
CA ARG A 141 4.64 4.74 14.10
C ARG A 141 5.75 5.24 13.18
N SER A 142 6.78 5.92 13.72
CA SER A 142 7.81 6.59 12.91
C SER A 142 8.59 5.63 12.01
N CYS A 143 8.72 4.36 12.37
CA CYS A 143 9.34 3.35 11.51
C CYS A 143 8.64 3.22 10.14
N TYR A 144 7.33 3.40 10.11
CA TYR A 144 6.53 3.39 8.89
C TYR A 144 6.45 4.80 8.27
N ASP A 145 6.02 5.77 9.03
CA ASP A 145 5.76 7.14 8.56
C ASP A 145 7.03 7.79 8.00
N GLU A 146 8.13 7.82 8.76
CA GLU A 146 9.42 8.37 8.32
C GLU A 146 10.10 7.47 7.26
N GLY A 147 9.93 6.15 7.36
CA GLY A 147 10.41 5.23 6.32
C GLY A 147 9.83 5.55 4.94
N LYS A 148 8.52 5.84 4.87
CA LYS A 148 7.84 6.23 3.62
C LYS A 148 8.23 7.64 3.17
N ARG A 149 8.38 8.60 4.09
CA ARG A 149 8.88 9.95 3.77
C ARG A 149 10.29 9.90 3.19
N CYS A 150 11.18 9.11 3.80
CA CYS A 150 12.53 8.88 3.28
C CYS A 150 12.51 8.26 1.88
N ALA A 151 11.63 7.28 1.62
CA ALA A 151 11.48 6.69 0.29
C ALA A 151 11.03 7.71 -0.77
N GLU A 152 10.11 8.64 -0.46
CA GLU A 152 9.75 9.75 -1.35
C GLU A 152 10.96 10.65 -1.64
N THR A 153 11.74 11.00 -0.62
CA THR A 153 12.98 11.80 -0.78
C THR A 153 13.97 11.10 -1.70
N LEU A 154 14.24 9.80 -1.47
CA LEU A 154 15.12 9.00 -2.32
C LEU A 154 14.65 8.97 -3.77
N CYS A 155 13.36 8.77 -4.02
CA CYS A 155 12.79 8.81 -5.38
C CYS A 155 13.11 10.13 -6.08
N MET A 156 12.87 11.26 -5.41
CA MET A 156 13.11 12.58 -5.99
C MET A 156 14.60 12.87 -6.21
N ASP A 157 15.48 12.39 -5.32
CA ASP A 157 16.92 12.60 -5.48
C ASP A 157 17.50 11.73 -6.60
N TYR A 158 17.06 10.47 -6.74
CA TYR A 158 17.42 9.64 -7.89
C TYR A 158 16.90 10.21 -9.22
N HIS A 159 15.70 10.79 -9.20
CA HIS A 159 15.17 11.49 -10.38
C HIS A 159 16.04 12.69 -10.77
N ARG A 160 16.34 13.58 -9.83
CA ARG A 160 17.10 14.81 -10.06
C ARG A 160 18.58 14.53 -10.42
N GLN A 161 19.21 13.58 -9.73
CA GLN A 161 20.66 13.33 -9.86
C GLN A 161 20.98 12.29 -10.92
N ALA A 162 20.16 11.26 -11.09
CA ALA A 162 20.43 10.11 -11.93
C ALA A 162 19.44 9.94 -13.09
N GLY A 163 18.45 10.81 -13.24
CA GLY A 163 17.47 10.77 -14.32
C GLY A 163 16.54 9.56 -14.29
N VAL A 164 16.37 8.93 -13.13
CA VAL A 164 15.41 7.82 -12.98
C VAL A 164 14.00 8.35 -13.16
N VAL A 165 13.19 7.71 -13.98
CA VAL A 165 11.78 8.03 -14.14
C VAL A 165 11.01 7.46 -12.95
N VAL A 166 10.54 8.35 -12.07
CA VAL A 166 9.82 7.96 -10.85
C VAL A 166 8.39 8.45 -10.86
N LYS A 167 7.52 7.69 -10.21
CA LYS A 167 6.13 8.02 -9.92
C LYS A 167 5.91 7.81 -8.43
N ILE A 168 5.32 8.78 -7.74
CA ILE A 168 5.02 8.70 -6.31
C ILE A 168 3.52 8.80 -6.11
N ILE A 169 2.94 7.81 -5.43
CA ILE A 169 1.54 7.83 -5.03
C ILE A 169 1.43 7.77 -3.50
N ARG A 170 0.52 8.55 -2.92
CA ARG A 170 0.15 8.49 -1.50
C ARG A 170 -1.18 7.79 -1.37
N ILE A 171 -1.12 6.54 -0.90
CA ILE A 171 -2.29 5.65 -0.79
C ILE A 171 -3.05 5.99 0.48
N PHE A 172 -4.36 6.28 0.35
CA PHE A 172 -5.29 6.41 1.46
C PHE A 172 -5.91 5.07 1.84
N ASN A 173 -6.79 5.06 2.86
CA ASN A 173 -7.36 3.81 3.35
C ASN A 173 -8.06 3.02 2.24
N THR A 174 -7.58 1.83 1.99
CA THR A 174 -8.07 0.95 0.94
C THR A 174 -8.60 -0.34 1.56
N TYR A 175 -9.70 -0.84 1.03
CA TYR A 175 -10.31 -2.10 1.44
C TYR A 175 -10.66 -2.96 0.23
N GLY A 176 -10.84 -4.25 0.45
CA GLY A 176 -11.26 -5.18 -0.60
C GLY A 176 -10.92 -6.64 -0.30
N PRO A 177 -11.20 -7.55 -1.23
CA PRO A 177 -10.82 -8.96 -1.14
C PRO A 177 -9.32 -9.14 -0.91
N ARG A 178 -8.92 -10.27 -0.34
CA ARG A 178 -7.52 -10.60 0.01
C ARG A 178 -6.90 -9.72 1.10
N MET A 179 -7.65 -8.80 1.71
CA MET A 179 -7.22 -8.12 2.91
C MET A 179 -7.16 -9.11 4.06
N ALA A 180 -6.06 -9.14 4.82
CA ALA A 180 -5.88 -10.11 5.90
C ALA A 180 -6.99 -9.95 6.97
N ARG A 181 -7.51 -11.08 7.46
CA ARG A 181 -8.58 -11.07 8.48
C ARG A 181 -8.15 -10.41 9.79
N ASN A 182 -6.87 -10.48 10.11
CA ASN A 182 -6.21 -9.89 11.28
C ASN A 182 -5.40 -8.64 10.92
N ASP A 183 -5.76 -7.94 9.86
CA ASP A 183 -5.05 -6.74 9.39
C ASP A 183 -4.98 -5.63 10.45
N GLY A 184 -5.99 -5.54 11.31
CA GLY A 184 -6.05 -4.54 12.38
C GLY A 184 -6.67 -3.20 11.97
N ARG A 185 -6.93 -2.97 10.67
CA ARG A 185 -7.61 -1.76 10.20
C ARG A 185 -9.13 -1.86 10.36
N VAL A 186 -9.79 -0.72 10.48
CA VAL A 186 -11.19 -0.63 10.91
C VAL A 186 -12.16 -1.42 10.02
N VAL A 187 -12.05 -1.35 8.69
CA VAL A 187 -12.99 -2.03 7.78
C VAL A 187 -12.93 -3.54 7.96
N SER A 188 -11.70 -4.12 7.92
CA SER A 188 -11.52 -5.56 8.11
C SER A 188 -11.97 -6.01 9.50
N ASN A 189 -11.65 -5.25 10.56
CA ASN A 189 -12.03 -5.58 11.92
C ASN A 189 -13.57 -5.59 12.10
N PHE A 190 -14.26 -4.57 11.58
CA PHE A 190 -15.72 -4.49 11.70
C PHE A 190 -16.39 -5.63 10.95
N ILE A 191 -15.98 -5.91 9.72
CA ILE A 191 -16.55 -7.00 8.91
C ILE A 191 -16.30 -8.37 9.59
N VAL A 192 -15.07 -8.63 10.02
CA VAL A 192 -14.72 -9.92 10.65
C VAL A 192 -15.50 -10.10 11.96
N ASN A 193 -15.58 -9.06 12.79
CA ASN A 193 -16.32 -9.13 14.05
C ASN A 193 -17.82 -9.33 13.79
N ALA A 194 -18.42 -8.61 12.86
CA ALA A 194 -19.82 -8.76 12.48
C ALA A 194 -20.12 -10.21 12.00
N LEU A 195 -19.30 -10.77 11.12
CA LEU A 195 -19.48 -12.13 10.60
C LEU A 195 -19.26 -13.22 11.66
N GLN A 196 -18.48 -12.93 12.72
CA GLN A 196 -18.23 -13.85 13.84
C GLN A 196 -19.23 -13.66 14.99
N GLY A 197 -20.17 -12.73 14.90
CA GLY A 197 -21.12 -12.40 15.97
C GLY A 197 -20.47 -11.75 17.20
N LYS A 198 -19.26 -11.18 17.03
CA LYS A 198 -18.55 -10.44 18.08
C LYS A 198 -18.97 -8.98 18.08
N ASP A 199 -18.83 -8.30 19.21
CA ASP A 199 -19.09 -6.87 19.31
C ASP A 199 -18.17 -6.09 18.37
N ILE A 200 -18.71 -5.00 17.78
CA ILE A 200 -17.95 -4.04 16.98
C ILE A 200 -17.51 -2.93 17.91
N GLU A 201 -16.21 -2.85 18.19
CA GLU A 201 -15.65 -1.84 19.08
C GLU A 201 -15.25 -0.59 18.29
N ILE A 202 -15.76 0.57 18.71
CA ILE A 202 -15.42 1.90 18.21
C ILE A 202 -14.65 2.63 19.30
N TYR A 203 -13.42 3.08 18.99
CA TYR A 203 -12.65 3.92 19.89
C TYR A 203 -13.16 5.37 19.84
N GLY A 204 -13.32 5.99 21.02
CA GLY A 204 -13.93 7.33 21.14
C GLY A 204 -15.44 7.31 20.95
N ASP A 205 -16.02 8.42 20.48
CA ASP A 205 -17.46 8.62 20.31
C ASP A 205 -18.00 8.18 18.93
N GLY A 206 -17.12 7.76 18.01
CA GLY A 206 -17.49 7.31 16.67
C GLY A 206 -17.76 8.41 15.65
N THR A 207 -17.59 9.69 16.02
CA THR A 207 -17.80 10.83 15.11
C THR A 207 -16.62 11.13 14.20
N GLN A 208 -15.44 10.57 14.51
CA GLN A 208 -14.25 10.73 13.67
C GLN A 208 -14.48 10.15 12.26
N THR A 209 -14.13 10.93 11.24
CA THR A 209 -14.32 10.54 9.84
C THR A 209 -13.09 9.89 9.21
N ARG A 210 -13.33 9.03 8.26
CA ARG A 210 -12.31 8.46 7.36
C ARG A 210 -12.92 8.26 5.97
N SER A 211 -12.10 8.42 4.96
CA SER A 211 -12.44 8.01 3.60
C SER A 211 -11.90 6.61 3.32
N PHE A 212 -12.63 5.85 2.52
CA PHE A 212 -12.26 4.49 2.14
C PHE A 212 -12.41 4.31 0.64
N GLN A 213 -11.38 3.83 -0.04
CA GLN A 213 -11.45 3.48 -1.46
C GLN A 213 -11.45 1.96 -1.65
N TYR A 214 -12.13 1.51 -2.69
CA TYR A 214 -12.09 0.10 -3.06
C TYR A 214 -10.79 -0.23 -3.81
N VAL A 215 -10.31 -1.46 -3.65
CA VAL A 215 -9.01 -1.87 -4.20
C VAL A 215 -8.90 -1.69 -5.71
N ASP A 216 -9.96 -1.98 -6.47
CA ASP A 216 -9.91 -1.86 -7.93
C ASP A 216 -9.70 -0.42 -8.40
N ASP A 217 -10.28 0.56 -7.70
CA ASP A 217 -10.08 1.99 -7.99
C ASP A 217 -8.62 2.39 -7.74
N LEU A 218 -8.03 1.88 -6.66
CA LEU A 218 -6.62 2.13 -6.36
C LEU A 218 -5.71 1.52 -7.43
N ILE A 219 -5.96 0.25 -7.83
CA ILE A 219 -5.17 -0.42 -8.87
C ILE A 219 -5.26 0.31 -10.21
N ASP A 220 -6.46 0.76 -10.60
CA ASP A 220 -6.63 1.59 -11.79
C ASP A 220 -5.84 2.90 -11.69
N GLY A 221 -5.89 3.57 -10.54
CA GLY A 221 -5.10 4.77 -10.25
C GLY A 221 -3.59 4.53 -10.36
N MET A 222 -3.07 3.41 -9.85
CA MET A 222 -1.66 3.03 -9.96
C MET A 222 -1.22 2.87 -11.41
N ILE A 223 -2.03 2.14 -12.21
CA ILE A 223 -1.73 1.89 -13.62
C ILE A 223 -1.76 3.20 -14.41
N ARG A 224 -2.75 4.04 -14.18
CA ARG A 224 -2.84 5.37 -14.82
C ARG A 224 -1.66 6.25 -14.43
N MET A 225 -1.24 6.26 -13.17
CA MET A 225 -0.08 7.02 -12.71
C MET A 225 1.20 6.53 -13.38
N MET A 226 1.41 5.22 -13.52
CA MET A 226 2.55 4.65 -14.23
C MET A 226 2.58 5.07 -15.70
N ALA A 227 1.42 5.24 -16.33
CA ALA A 227 1.26 5.60 -17.73
C ALA A 227 1.37 7.10 -18.03
N THR A 228 1.52 7.97 -17.02
CA THR A 228 1.71 9.42 -17.23
C THR A 228 3.06 9.73 -17.88
N GLU A 229 3.19 10.97 -18.41
CA GLU A 229 4.44 11.48 -18.98
C GLU A 229 5.59 11.39 -17.97
N ASP A 230 6.80 11.14 -18.45
CA ASP A 230 7.96 10.83 -17.59
C ASP A 230 8.29 11.95 -16.59
N GLU A 231 8.05 13.20 -16.97
CA GLU A 231 8.27 14.39 -16.14
C GLU A 231 7.25 14.53 -15.00
N PHE A 232 6.08 13.89 -15.10
CA PHE A 232 5.08 13.93 -14.05
C PHE A 232 5.40 12.92 -12.94
N THR A 233 6.13 13.36 -11.93
CA THR A 233 6.60 12.51 -10.82
C THR A 233 5.58 12.29 -9.71
N GLY A 234 4.62 13.19 -9.53
CA GLY A 234 3.77 13.31 -8.34
C GLY A 234 4.47 14.10 -7.22
N PRO A 235 4.16 13.87 -5.94
CA PRO A 235 3.22 12.84 -5.46
C PRO A 235 1.78 13.08 -5.86
N VAL A 236 0.97 12.01 -5.91
CA VAL A 236 -0.48 12.07 -6.15
C VAL A 236 -1.20 11.32 -5.03
N ASN A 237 -2.18 11.97 -4.41
CA ASN A 237 -3.07 11.33 -3.44
C ASN A 237 -4.05 10.40 -4.16
N LEU A 238 -4.03 9.11 -3.83
CA LEU A 238 -5.01 8.14 -4.32
C LEU A 238 -5.94 7.75 -3.16
N GLY A 239 -7.18 8.19 -3.25
CA GLY A 239 -8.22 8.00 -2.23
C GLY A 239 -9.61 8.27 -2.79
N ASN A 240 -10.62 8.09 -1.94
CA ASN A 240 -12.02 8.43 -2.24
C ASN A 240 -12.37 9.72 -1.48
N PRO A 241 -12.99 10.72 -2.11
CA PRO A 241 -13.39 11.95 -1.43
C PRO A 241 -14.59 11.78 -0.47
N GLY A 242 -15.33 10.66 -0.58
CA GLY A 242 -16.46 10.36 0.33
C GLY A 242 -15.95 9.95 1.71
N GLU A 243 -16.47 10.59 2.75
CA GLU A 243 -16.13 10.31 4.14
C GLU A 243 -17.26 9.56 4.87
N PHE A 244 -16.89 8.70 5.79
CA PHE A 244 -17.77 8.02 6.71
C PHE A 244 -17.32 8.29 8.15
N THR A 245 -18.25 8.52 9.04
CA THR A 245 -17.99 8.39 10.47
C THR A 245 -17.78 6.91 10.82
N MET A 246 -17.08 6.64 11.91
CA MET A 246 -16.91 5.25 12.36
C MET A 246 -18.24 4.60 12.72
N LEU A 247 -19.18 5.40 13.23
CA LEU A 247 -20.52 4.91 13.56
C LEU A 247 -21.33 4.57 12.29
N GLU A 248 -21.28 5.40 11.25
CA GLU A 248 -21.91 5.09 9.95
C GLU A 248 -21.35 3.82 9.33
N LEU A 249 -20.01 3.67 9.34
CA LEU A 249 -19.35 2.48 8.84
C LEU A 249 -19.79 1.22 9.60
N ALA A 250 -19.85 1.27 10.94
CA ALA A 250 -20.27 0.14 11.75
C ALA A 250 -21.72 -0.26 11.46
N ASN A 251 -22.63 0.70 11.36
CA ASN A 251 -24.04 0.45 11.00
C ASN A 251 -24.16 -0.16 9.60
N LEU A 252 -23.43 0.36 8.61
CA LEU A 252 -23.43 -0.17 7.26
C LEU A 252 -22.90 -1.62 7.21
N VAL A 253 -21.87 -1.94 7.97
CA VAL A 253 -21.36 -3.31 8.09
C VAL A 253 -22.41 -4.24 8.69
N LEU A 254 -23.10 -3.82 9.76
CA LEU A 254 -24.18 -4.62 10.37
C LEU A 254 -25.31 -4.87 9.39
N GLU A 255 -25.74 -3.85 8.67
CA GLU A 255 -26.78 -3.94 7.65
C GLU A 255 -26.41 -4.94 6.55
N LEU A 256 -25.23 -4.75 5.94
CA LEU A 256 -24.77 -5.57 4.80
C LEU A 256 -24.47 -7.03 5.18
N THR A 257 -24.04 -7.27 6.42
CA THR A 257 -23.77 -8.64 6.92
C THR A 257 -25.00 -9.32 7.52
N GLY A 258 -26.07 -8.58 7.79
CA GLY A 258 -27.23 -9.08 8.55
C GLY A 258 -26.89 -9.46 10.00
N SER A 259 -25.76 -8.97 10.53
CA SER A 259 -25.25 -9.34 11.84
C SER A 259 -26.08 -8.69 12.96
N LYS A 260 -26.20 -9.42 14.08
CA LYS A 260 -26.80 -8.94 15.34
C LYS A 260 -25.73 -8.50 16.36
N SER A 261 -24.50 -8.33 15.93
CA SER A 261 -23.42 -7.81 16.78
C SER A 261 -23.77 -6.43 17.34
N ARG A 262 -23.33 -6.16 18.56
CA ARG A 262 -23.56 -4.84 19.19
C ARG A 262 -22.42 -3.91 18.83
N ILE A 263 -22.70 -2.63 18.72
CA ILE A 263 -21.68 -1.57 18.69
C ILE A 263 -21.39 -1.22 20.15
N VAL A 264 -20.10 -1.25 20.51
CA VAL A 264 -19.60 -0.88 21.84
C VAL A 264 -18.53 0.20 21.69
N PHE A 265 -18.45 1.11 22.67
CA PHE A 265 -17.49 2.21 22.64
C PHE A 265 -16.36 1.91 23.61
N GLY A 266 -15.11 1.90 23.08
CA GLY A 266 -13.89 1.75 23.86
C GLY A 266 -13.25 3.10 24.19
N THR A 267 -12.36 3.10 25.18
CA THR A 267 -11.59 4.28 25.61
C THR A 267 -10.21 4.32 24.96
#